data_f2591e4848bc3f681605182e07b0e6ee
#
_entry.id   f2591e4848bc3f681605182e07b0e6ee
#
_cell.length_a   1.000
_cell.length_b   1.000
_cell.length_c   1.000
_cell.angle_alpha   90.00
_cell.angle_beta   90.00
_cell.angle_gamma   90.00
#
_symmetry.space_group_name_H-M   'P 1'
#
loop_
_entity.id
_entity.type
_entity.pdbx_description
1 polymer ?
#
loop_
_entity_poly.entity_id
_entity_poly.type
_entity_poly.pdbx_seq_one_letter_code
_entity_poly.pdbx_strand_id
1 'polypeptide(L)'
;MAAILSMLAPLLNADEKLEFSDYRNLWSLTAHRDRKTKDELLSLSIRTAVFIVLLRYGGYFGPKETPYGASLSSAEAVVAGMIFHIQEGITFNLHQVCGVVSDSILTGVAAPHVREFGTALFPTLLLLNHACDTNTLRININGNQVLMVAKRKIRAGEEVSDNYGIHYLSLTLEERQEALLKGFAFCCWCEGCQKDYPRMKSLRSQLPEDTEDKFDHLRENIKEMFRKGNHEECLKTSQAMIQLLEKARIPPPHRNYELASLSLISCLWKVYGNKA
;
A
#
# COMPACT_ATOMS: atom_id res chain seq x y z
N MET A 1 29.11 -10.55 4.42
CA MET A 1 27.74 -10.01 4.58
C MET A 1 26.87 -10.94 5.43
N ALA A 2 26.72 -12.22 5.13
CA ALA A 2 25.95 -13.18 5.94
C ALA A 2 26.41 -13.21 7.42
N ALA A 3 27.70 -13.16 7.68
CA ALA A 3 28.26 -13.13 9.05
C ALA A 3 27.88 -11.84 9.81
N ILE A 4 27.82 -10.69 9.14
CA ILE A 4 27.41 -9.41 9.75
C ILE A 4 25.90 -9.45 10.07
N LEU A 5 25.09 -9.96 9.17
CA LEU A 5 23.66 -10.12 9.40
C LEU A 5 23.38 -11.12 10.53
N SER A 6 24.15 -12.21 10.63
CA SER A 6 24.03 -13.16 11.74
C SER A 6 24.47 -12.58 13.10
N MET A 7 25.40 -11.64 13.11
CA MET A 7 25.79 -10.91 14.33
C MET A 7 24.75 -9.87 14.75
N LEU A 8 24.00 -9.31 13.79
CA LEU A 8 22.95 -8.32 14.06
C LEU A 8 21.59 -8.98 14.35
N ALA A 9 21.35 -10.18 13.86
CA ALA A 9 20.09 -10.91 14.06
C ALA A 9 19.63 -10.99 15.53
N PRO A 10 20.50 -11.30 16.51
CA PRO A 10 20.11 -11.31 17.92
C PRO A 10 19.76 -9.92 18.49
N LEU A 11 20.29 -8.85 17.87
CA LEU A 11 19.99 -7.47 18.27
C LEU A 11 18.68 -6.97 17.66
N LEU A 12 18.18 -7.64 16.63
CA LEU A 12 17.05 -7.20 15.83
C LEU A 12 15.70 -7.76 16.28
N ASN A 13 15.67 -8.92 16.96
CA ASN A 13 14.43 -9.58 17.40
C ASN A 13 14.64 -10.38 18.71
N ALA A 14 15.30 -9.78 19.70
CA ALA A 14 15.63 -10.48 20.96
C ALA A 14 14.40 -10.94 21.77
N ASP A 15 13.21 -10.41 21.50
CA ASP A 15 12.00 -10.66 22.25
C ASP A 15 10.80 -11.15 21.42
N GLU A 16 11.00 -11.39 20.10
CA GLU A 16 9.95 -11.80 19.14
C GLU A 16 8.70 -10.94 19.13
N LYS A 17 8.71 -9.76 19.76
CA LYS A 17 7.59 -8.84 19.80
C LYS A 17 7.73 -7.81 18.70
N LEU A 18 6.77 -7.78 17.79
CA LEU A 18 6.57 -6.71 16.82
C LEU A 18 6.02 -5.49 17.55
N GLU A 19 6.88 -4.58 17.98
CA GLU A 19 6.44 -3.26 18.43
C GLU A 19 6.13 -2.40 17.19
N PHE A 20 4.94 -1.81 17.17
CA PHE A 20 4.54 -0.86 16.14
C PHE A 20 5.56 0.29 16.12
N SER A 21 6.11 0.60 14.96
CA SER A 21 7.14 1.63 14.74
C SER A 21 8.59 1.22 15.08
N ASP A 22 8.86 -0.02 15.38
CA ASP A 22 10.23 -0.46 15.58
C ASP A 22 10.97 -0.54 14.23
N TYR A 23 12.05 0.26 14.09
CA TYR A 23 12.92 0.23 12.89
C TYR A 23 13.52 -1.17 12.65
N ARG A 24 13.64 -2.02 13.68
CA ARG A 24 14.10 -3.41 13.59
C ARG A 24 13.23 -4.25 12.65
N ASN A 25 11.95 -3.91 12.51
CA ASN A 25 11.06 -4.56 11.56
C ASN A 25 11.50 -4.39 10.10
N LEU A 26 12.28 -3.33 9.80
CA LEU A 26 12.86 -3.12 8.48
C LEU A 26 13.88 -4.19 8.09
N TRP A 27 14.50 -4.85 9.08
CA TRP A 27 15.46 -5.91 8.85
C TRP A 27 14.84 -7.24 8.45
N SER A 28 13.61 -7.47 8.85
CA SER A 28 12.84 -8.67 8.48
C SER A 28 12.18 -8.56 7.11
N LEU A 29 12.26 -7.39 6.46
CA LEU A 29 11.65 -7.19 5.15
C LEU A 29 12.27 -8.11 4.10
N THR A 30 11.39 -8.72 3.31
CA THR A 30 11.81 -9.60 2.22
C THR A 30 12.56 -8.81 1.17
N ALA A 31 13.80 -9.22 0.88
CA ALA A 31 14.69 -8.55 -0.07
C ALA A 31 14.78 -9.26 -1.43
N HIS A 32 14.33 -10.51 -1.52
CA HIS A 32 14.40 -11.36 -2.73
C HIS A 32 15.77 -11.34 -3.42
N ARG A 33 16.85 -11.42 -2.61
CA ARG A 33 18.25 -11.37 -3.11
C ARG A 33 18.53 -12.45 -4.16
N ASP A 34 17.95 -13.62 -3.99
CA ASP A 34 18.06 -14.78 -4.87
C ASP A 34 17.52 -14.52 -6.30
N ARG A 35 16.66 -13.52 -6.43
CA ARG A 35 16.04 -13.14 -7.71
C ARG A 35 16.72 -11.93 -8.38
N LYS A 36 17.66 -11.28 -7.70
CA LYS A 36 18.35 -10.10 -8.25
C LYS A 36 19.42 -10.52 -9.25
N THR A 37 19.46 -9.81 -10.35
CA THR A 37 20.52 -9.93 -11.37
C THR A 37 21.87 -9.41 -10.85
N LYS A 38 22.95 -9.80 -11.51
CA LYS A 38 24.28 -9.27 -11.17
C LYS A 38 24.36 -7.75 -11.33
N ASP A 39 23.67 -7.20 -12.34
CA ASP A 39 23.67 -5.75 -12.62
C ASP A 39 22.89 -4.98 -11.52
N GLU A 40 21.79 -5.52 -11.04
CA GLU A 40 21.06 -4.96 -9.90
C GLU A 40 21.89 -4.97 -8.63
N LEU A 41 22.55 -6.09 -8.33
CA LEU A 41 23.45 -6.20 -7.18
C LEU A 41 24.65 -5.26 -7.28
N LEU A 42 25.23 -5.10 -8.47
CA LEU A 42 26.29 -4.14 -8.73
C LEU A 42 25.81 -2.70 -8.51
N SER A 43 24.64 -2.36 -9.05
CA SER A 43 24.00 -1.03 -8.85
C SER A 43 23.77 -0.72 -7.37
N LEU A 44 23.29 -1.70 -6.58
CA LEU A 44 23.14 -1.58 -5.13
C LEU A 44 24.48 -1.36 -4.44
N SER A 45 25.51 -2.09 -4.86
CA SER A 45 26.87 -1.97 -4.31
C SER A 45 27.46 -0.58 -4.56
N ILE A 46 27.31 -0.05 -5.79
CA ILE A 46 27.77 1.30 -6.15
C ILE A 46 27.05 2.36 -5.30
N ARG A 47 25.72 2.27 -5.19
CA ARG A 47 24.95 3.20 -4.35
C ARG A 47 25.37 3.13 -2.89
N THR A 48 25.61 1.93 -2.36
CA THR A 48 26.11 1.75 -0.98
C THR A 48 27.49 2.40 -0.81
N ALA A 49 28.39 2.22 -1.76
CA ALA A 49 29.72 2.86 -1.73
C ALA A 49 29.60 4.39 -1.72
N VAL A 50 28.71 4.95 -2.54
CA VAL A 50 28.44 6.40 -2.53
C VAL A 50 27.96 6.88 -1.15
N PHE A 51 27.01 6.16 -0.53
CA PHE A 51 26.55 6.50 0.82
C PHE A 51 27.69 6.45 1.85
N ILE A 52 28.56 5.45 1.82
CA ILE A 52 29.71 5.37 2.72
C ILE A 52 30.67 6.54 2.52
N VAL A 53 30.94 6.92 1.26
CA VAL A 53 31.76 8.11 0.95
C VAL A 53 31.12 9.37 1.55
N LEU A 54 29.81 9.57 1.35
CA LEU A 54 29.10 10.73 1.90
C LEU A 54 29.12 10.76 3.43
N LEU A 55 28.95 9.61 4.08
CA LEU A 55 29.04 9.49 5.54
C LEU A 55 30.43 9.79 6.05
N ARG A 56 31.49 9.37 5.35
CA ARG A 56 32.90 9.77 5.65
C ARG A 56 33.04 11.29 5.56
N TYR A 57 32.61 11.89 4.45
CA TYR A 57 32.69 13.34 4.27
C TYR A 57 31.90 14.13 5.32
N GLY A 58 30.76 13.58 5.74
CA GLY A 58 29.95 14.14 6.82
C GLY A 58 30.53 13.97 8.23
N GLY A 59 31.65 13.24 8.37
CA GLY A 59 32.28 12.99 9.68
C GLY A 59 31.57 11.94 10.54
N TYR A 60 30.65 11.15 9.96
CA TYR A 60 29.87 10.13 10.70
C TYR A 60 30.76 9.07 11.36
N PHE A 61 31.90 8.73 10.74
CA PHE A 61 32.85 7.73 11.26
C PHE A 61 34.02 8.36 12.00
N GLY A 62 33.95 9.63 12.35
CA GLY A 62 35.02 10.37 13.01
C GLY A 62 35.79 11.33 12.11
N PRO A 63 36.91 11.91 12.55
CA PRO A 63 37.68 12.89 11.80
C PRO A 63 38.19 12.34 10.45
N LYS A 64 38.24 13.21 9.45
CA LYS A 64 38.47 12.91 8.03
C LYS A 64 39.87 12.43 7.64
N GLU A 65 40.47 11.53 8.37
CA GLU A 65 41.82 11.06 8.08
C GLU A 65 41.95 9.83 7.17
N THR A 66 40.78 9.30 6.68
CA THR A 66 40.81 8.11 5.83
C THR A 66 41.11 8.52 4.38
N PRO A 67 42.27 8.08 3.80
CA PRO A 67 42.61 8.39 2.42
C PRO A 67 41.49 7.90 1.43
N TYR A 68 41.32 8.66 0.35
CA TYR A 68 40.46 8.22 -0.73
C TYR A 68 40.95 6.86 -1.26
N GLY A 69 40.06 5.86 -1.30
CA GLY A 69 40.44 4.50 -1.74
C GLY A 69 40.89 3.54 -0.64
N ALA A 70 40.95 3.99 0.62
CA ALA A 70 41.23 3.07 1.73
C ALA A 70 40.14 1.99 1.87
N SER A 71 40.54 0.80 2.29
CA SER A 71 39.60 -0.27 2.64
C SER A 71 38.63 0.17 3.74
N LEU A 72 37.46 -0.45 3.78
CA LEU A 72 36.44 -0.17 4.80
C LEU A 72 36.98 -0.62 6.19
N SER A 73 36.85 0.23 7.19
CA SER A 73 36.95 -0.18 8.59
C SER A 73 35.80 -1.13 8.96
N SER A 74 35.91 -1.82 10.10
CA SER A 74 34.87 -2.72 10.58
C SER A 74 33.51 -1.99 10.77
N ALA A 75 33.51 -0.77 11.30
CA ALA A 75 32.33 0.05 11.49
C ALA A 75 31.67 0.42 10.14
N GLU A 76 32.48 0.85 9.18
CA GLU A 76 31.98 1.17 7.82
C GLU A 76 31.47 -0.05 7.11
N ALA A 77 32.09 -1.22 7.27
CA ALA A 77 31.59 -2.46 6.67
C ALA A 77 30.24 -2.88 7.26
N VAL A 78 30.00 -2.69 8.55
CA VAL A 78 28.71 -2.92 9.19
C VAL A 78 27.67 -1.96 8.61
N VAL A 79 27.95 -0.67 8.60
CA VAL A 79 27.00 0.34 8.07
C VAL A 79 26.73 0.12 6.58
N ALA A 80 27.77 -0.24 5.80
CA ALA A 80 27.59 -0.60 4.38
C ALA A 80 26.67 -1.81 4.21
N GLY A 81 26.84 -2.85 5.04
CA GLY A 81 25.96 -4.02 5.04
C GLY A 81 24.51 -3.66 5.36
N MET A 82 24.31 -2.78 6.33
CA MET A 82 22.99 -2.25 6.69
C MET A 82 22.35 -1.48 5.53
N ILE A 83 23.05 -0.51 4.96
CA ILE A 83 22.54 0.29 3.83
C ILE A 83 22.20 -0.62 2.63
N PHE A 84 23.07 -1.58 2.32
CA PHE A 84 22.84 -2.53 1.24
C PHE A 84 21.57 -3.35 1.46
N HIS A 85 21.42 -3.91 2.66
CA HIS A 85 20.24 -4.72 3.02
C HIS A 85 18.93 -3.91 2.93
N ILE A 86 18.92 -2.69 3.47
CA ILE A 86 17.74 -1.81 3.36
C ILE A 86 17.41 -1.54 1.89
N GLN A 87 18.41 -1.23 1.07
CA GLN A 87 18.19 -0.97 -0.36
C GLN A 87 17.65 -2.20 -1.11
N GLU A 88 18.01 -3.42 -0.71
CA GLU A 88 17.48 -4.64 -1.31
C GLU A 88 15.98 -4.81 -1.08
N GLY A 89 15.52 -4.53 0.13
CA GLY A 89 14.13 -4.73 0.55
C GLY A 89 13.21 -3.54 0.22
N ILE A 90 13.76 -2.33 0.14
CA ILE A 90 12.96 -1.11 0.08
C ILE A 90 12.01 -1.07 -1.13
N THR A 91 12.43 -1.58 -2.28
CA THR A 91 11.64 -1.57 -3.51
C THR A 91 10.35 -2.36 -3.44
N PHE A 92 10.30 -3.39 -2.60
CA PHE A 92 9.13 -4.24 -2.40
C PHE A 92 8.21 -3.76 -1.28
N ASN A 93 8.68 -2.79 -0.48
CA ASN A 93 8.04 -2.38 0.76
C ASN A 93 7.71 -0.88 0.82
N LEU A 94 7.97 -0.15 -0.27
CA LEU A 94 7.61 1.26 -0.36
C LEU A 94 6.12 1.44 -0.64
N HIS A 95 5.55 2.41 0.07
CA HIS A 95 4.20 2.85 -0.18
C HIS A 95 4.21 4.27 -0.75
N GLN A 96 3.40 4.51 -1.77
CA GLN A 96 3.20 5.83 -2.33
C GLN A 96 2.56 6.76 -1.30
N VAL A 97 3.09 7.97 -1.18
CA VAL A 97 2.50 9.07 -0.43
C VAL A 97 1.84 10.00 -1.42
N CYS A 98 0.52 10.06 -1.36
CA CYS A 98 -0.31 10.75 -2.31
C CYS A 98 -1.12 11.88 -1.66
N GLY A 99 -1.60 12.80 -2.48
CA GLY A 99 -2.62 13.78 -2.12
C GLY A 99 -3.62 13.99 -3.24
N VAL A 100 -4.81 14.47 -2.89
CA VAL A 100 -5.88 14.73 -3.85
C VAL A 100 -5.61 16.01 -4.62
N VAL A 101 -5.67 15.94 -5.95
CA VAL A 101 -5.72 17.13 -6.81
C VAL A 101 -7.13 17.71 -6.74
N SER A 102 -7.23 19.01 -6.38
CA SER A 102 -8.47 19.64 -5.92
C SER A 102 -9.67 19.57 -6.88
N ASP A 103 -9.43 19.50 -8.19
CA ASP A 103 -10.48 19.75 -9.18
C ASP A 103 -10.99 18.51 -9.92
N SER A 104 -10.50 17.33 -9.57
CA SER A 104 -10.76 16.13 -10.39
C SER A 104 -11.85 15.18 -9.88
N ILE A 105 -12.48 15.48 -8.74
CA ILE A 105 -13.53 14.62 -8.18
C ILE A 105 -14.91 15.23 -8.50
N LEU A 106 -15.20 15.36 -9.79
CA LEU A 106 -16.43 16.07 -10.20
C LEU A 106 -17.66 15.19 -10.36
N THR A 107 -17.57 13.86 -10.33
CA THR A 107 -18.67 13.03 -10.79
C THR A 107 -19.19 11.97 -9.83
N GLY A 108 -18.69 11.91 -8.58
CA GLY A 108 -19.23 11.00 -7.55
C GLY A 108 -19.14 9.49 -7.85
N VAL A 109 -18.50 9.11 -8.94
CA VAL A 109 -18.39 7.71 -9.42
C VAL A 109 -16.96 7.36 -9.87
N ALA A 110 -16.09 8.33 -10.05
CA ALA A 110 -14.71 8.08 -10.44
C ALA A 110 -13.81 8.01 -9.20
N ALA A 111 -12.81 7.14 -9.25
CA ALA A 111 -11.73 7.15 -8.25
C ALA A 111 -11.12 8.56 -8.14
N PRO A 112 -10.74 9.01 -6.94
CA PRO A 112 -10.14 10.33 -6.79
C PRO A 112 -8.85 10.40 -7.61
N HIS A 113 -8.65 11.51 -8.32
CA HIS A 113 -7.37 11.77 -8.96
C HIS A 113 -6.38 12.18 -7.88
N VAL A 114 -5.43 11.30 -7.61
CA VAL A 114 -4.39 11.53 -6.62
C VAL A 114 -3.06 11.78 -7.31
N ARG A 115 -2.26 12.68 -6.75
CA ARG A 115 -0.89 12.94 -7.18
C ARG A 115 0.06 12.35 -6.16
N GLU A 116 1.06 11.64 -6.66
CA GLU A 116 2.15 11.13 -5.84
C GLU A 116 3.12 12.26 -5.50
N PHE A 117 3.50 12.37 -4.24
CA PHE A 117 4.51 13.30 -3.73
C PHE A 117 5.84 12.61 -3.45
N GLY A 118 5.81 11.30 -3.22
CA GLY A 118 6.96 10.51 -2.88
C GLY A 118 6.56 9.14 -2.36
N THR A 119 7.50 8.50 -1.69
CA THR A 119 7.32 7.16 -1.12
C THR A 119 7.77 7.14 0.34
N ALA A 120 7.17 6.26 1.15
CA ALA A 120 7.53 6.08 2.55
C ALA A 120 7.43 4.61 2.97
N LEU A 121 8.10 4.28 4.05
CA LEU A 121 7.94 3.04 4.78
C LEU A 121 7.00 3.28 5.95
N PHE A 122 5.94 2.47 6.02
CA PHE A 122 4.99 2.49 7.13
C PHE A 122 5.05 1.13 7.85
N PRO A 123 5.78 1.00 8.97
CA PRO A 123 6.08 -0.29 9.59
C PRO A 123 4.85 -1.16 9.87
N THR A 124 3.77 -0.56 10.35
CA THR A 124 2.50 -1.28 10.59
C THR A 124 1.81 -1.70 9.30
N LEU A 125 1.88 -0.86 8.26
CA LEU A 125 1.25 -1.16 6.97
C LEU A 125 1.96 -2.30 6.24
N LEU A 126 3.27 -2.46 6.44
CA LEU A 126 4.07 -3.55 5.89
C LEU A 126 3.63 -4.95 6.37
N LEU A 127 2.87 -5.02 7.45
CA LEU A 127 2.31 -6.28 7.97
C LEU A 127 1.08 -6.75 7.19
N LEU A 128 0.49 -5.90 6.34
CA LEU A 128 -0.70 -6.23 5.58
C LEU A 128 -0.32 -6.85 4.24
N ASN A 129 -0.77 -8.07 4.01
CA ASN A 129 -0.57 -8.76 2.75
C ASN A 129 -1.49 -8.21 1.65
N HIS A 130 -1.12 -8.49 0.41
CA HIS A 130 -1.90 -8.12 -0.75
C HIS A 130 -3.12 -9.00 -0.96
N ALA A 131 -4.26 -8.37 -1.29
CA ALA A 131 -5.38 -9.01 -1.96
C ALA A 131 -5.83 -8.19 -3.18
N CYS A 132 -6.14 -8.88 -4.30
CA CYS A 132 -6.67 -8.22 -5.50
C CYS A 132 -8.07 -7.63 -5.25
N ASP A 133 -8.83 -8.21 -4.31
CA ASP A 133 -10.04 -7.65 -3.71
C ASP A 133 -9.81 -7.48 -2.20
N THR A 134 -9.18 -6.38 -1.84
CA THR A 134 -8.89 -6.06 -0.43
C THR A 134 -10.16 -5.72 0.35
N ASN A 135 -10.14 -5.99 1.67
CA ASN A 135 -11.22 -5.61 2.58
C ASN A 135 -11.00 -4.25 3.26
N THR A 136 -9.94 -3.54 2.89
CA THR A 136 -9.64 -2.19 3.38
C THR A 136 -9.52 -1.17 2.26
N LEU A 137 -9.62 0.10 2.63
CA LEU A 137 -9.30 1.28 1.82
C LEU A 137 -8.19 2.04 2.50
N ARG A 138 -7.23 2.54 1.72
CA ARG A 138 -6.08 3.29 2.20
C ARG A 138 -6.09 4.72 1.68
N ILE A 139 -5.85 5.67 2.58
CA ILE A 139 -5.62 7.07 2.23
C ILE A 139 -4.43 7.63 3.00
N ASN A 140 -3.72 8.59 2.41
CA ASN A 140 -2.67 9.34 3.09
C ASN A 140 -3.26 10.60 3.71
N ILE A 141 -2.91 10.86 4.96
CA ILE A 141 -3.39 11.98 5.76
C ILE A 141 -2.22 12.70 6.43
N ASN A 142 -2.40 13.98 6.76
CA ASN A 142 -1.42 14.76 7.54
C ASN A 142 0.03 14.66 7.05
N GLY A 143 0.24 14.62 5.74
CA GLY A 143 1.55 14.53 5.10
C GLY A 143 2.16 13.15 5.10
N ASN A 144 2.41 12.55 6.25
CA ASN A 144 3.17 11.31 6.41
C ASN A 144 2.45 10.18 7.16
N GLN A 145 1.15 10.28 7.33
CA GLN A 145 0.34 9.24 7.99
C GLN A 145 -0.53 8.50 6.99
N VAL A 146 -0.92 7.29 7.35
CA VAL A 146 -1.84 6.45 6.58
C VAL A 146 -3.05 6.11 7.44
N LEU A 147 -4.23 6.29 6.90
CA LEU A 147 -5.47 5.82 7.46
C LEU A 147 -5.95 4.59 6.67
N MET A 148 -6.13 3.47 7.38
CA MET A 148 -6.75 2.25 6.85
C MET A 148 -8.19 2.17 7.34
N VAL A 149 -9.13 2.03 6.43
CA VAL A 149 -10.57 1.96 6.73
C VAL A 149 -11.12 0.65 6.20
N ALA A 150 -11.87 -0.08 7.00
CA ALA A 150 -12.57 -1.27 6.54
C ALA A 150 -13.60 -0.89 5.47
N LYS A 151 -13.48 -1.46 4.28
CA LYS A 151 -14.39 -1.26 3.14
C LYS A 151 -15.69 -2.05 3.33
N ARG A 152 -15.64 -3.12 4.11
CA ARG A 152 -16.76 -4.00 4.47
C ARG A 152 -16.54 -4.59 5.86
N LYS A 153 -17.52 -5.31 6.38
CA LYS A 153 -17.37 -6.05 7.62
C LYS A 153 -16.26 -7.10 7.50
N ILE A 154 -15.30 -7.03 8.39
CA ILE A 154 -14.23 -8.02 8.55
C ILE A 154 -14.59 -8.94 9.71
N ARG A 155 -14.60 -10.24 9.49
CA ARG A 155 -14.98 -11.23 10.50
C ARG A 155 -13.78 -11.59 11.37
N ALA A 156 -14.05 -12.08 12.58
CA ALA A 156 -12.98 -12.62 13.42
C ALA A 156 -12.28 -13.79 12.69
N GLY A 157 -10.94 -13.75 12.63
CA GLY A 157 -10.13 -14.72 11.91
C GLY A 157 -9.95 -14.44 10.41
N GLU A 158 -10.63 -13.43 9.85
CA GLU A 158 -10.40 -12.98 8.48
C GLU A 158 -9.14 -12.11 8.42
N GLU A 159 -8.28 -12.37 7.43
CA GLU A 159 -7.07 -11.58 7.20
C GLU A 159 -7.44 -10.15 6.80
N VAL A 160 -6.80 -9.17 7.42
CA VAL A 160 -6.86 -7.76 7.01
C VAL A 160 -5.85 -7.56 5.89
N SER A 161 -6.30 -7.16 4.71
CA SER A 161 -5.45 -7.05 3.52
C SER A 161 -5.38 -5.63 2.99
N ASP A 162 -4.28 -5.32 2.29
CA ASP A 162 -4.12 -4.10 1.48
C ASP A 162 -4.06 -4.46 -0.01
N ASN A 163 -4.14 -3.46 -0.88
CA ASN A 163 -3.91 -3.63 -2.30
C ASN A 163 -2.62 -2.90 -2.72
N TYR A 164 -1.70 -3.64 -3.32
CA TYR A 164 -0.39 -3.12 -3.77
C TYR A 164 -0.45 -2.41 -5.14
N GLY A 165 -1.64 -1.92 -5.53
CA GLY A 165 -1.88 -1.27 -6.80
C GLY A 165 -2.38 -2.22 -7.90
N ILE A 166 -2.54 -3.51 -7.60
CA ILE A 166 -2.95 -4.54 -8.56
C ILE A 166 -4.37 -5.02 -8.23
N HIS A 167 -5.38 -4.41 -8.86
CA HIS A 167 -6.78 -4.65 -8.52
C HIS A 167 -7.53 -5.42 -9.63
N TYR A 168 -8.40 -6.36 -9.23
CA TYR A 168 -9.18 -7.17 -10.17
C TYR A 168 -10.14 -6.34 -11.04
N LEU A 169 -10.57 -5.17 -10.59
CA LEU A 169 -11.45 -4.29 -11.37
C LEU A 169 -10.84 -3.82 -12.69
N SER A 170 -9.51 -3.72 -12.75
CA SER A 170 -8.77 -3.16 -13.89
C SER A 170 -8.08 -4.23 -14.74
N LEU A 171 -7.62 -5.32 -14.12
CA LEU A 171 -6.74 -6.31 -14.72
C LEU A 171 -7.37 -7.70 -14.72
N THR A 172 -7.07 -8.49 -15.75
CA THR A 172 -7.40 -9.93 -15.81
C THR A 172 -6.58 -10.71 -14.78
N LEU A 173 -6.95 -11.97 -14.52
CA LEU A 173 -6.19 -12.85 -13.63
C LEU A 173 -4.73 -12.97 -14.07
N GLU A 174 -4.48 -13.21 -15.34
CA GLU A 174 -3.14 -13.36 -15.91
C GLU A 174 -2.31 -12.09 -15.71
N GLU A 175 -2.87 -10.92 -16.08
CA GLU A 175 -2.22 -9.62 -15.91
C GLU A 175 -1.89 -9.33 -14.43
N ARG A 176 -2.79 -9.69 -13.50
CA ARG A 176 -2.54 -9.53 -12.06
C ARG A 176 -1.40 -10.41 -11.58
N GLN A 177 -1.41 -11.70 -11.96
CA GLN A 177 -0.37 -12.64 -11.54
C GLN A 177 0.99 -12.25 -12.11
N GLU A 178 1.06 -11.84 -13.39
CA GLU A 178 2.29 -11.36 -14.00
C GLU A 178 2.83 -10.10 -13.28
N ALA A 179 1.97 -9.12 -13.03
CA ALA A 179 2.35 -7.88 -12.35
C ALA A 179 2.84 -8.13 -10.92
N LEU A 180 2.18 -9.03 -10.16
CA LEU A 180 2.57 -9.38 -8.81
C LEU A 180 3.87 -10.19 -8.78
N LEU A 181 4.04 -11.14 -9.70
CA LEU A 181 5.26 -11.92 -9.80
C LEU A 181 6.46 -11.04 -10.17
N LYS A 182 6.29 -10.11 -11.11
CA LYS A 182 7.32 -9.18 -11.54
C LYS A 182 7.63 -8.11 -10.50
N GLY A 183 6.61 -7.49 -9.92
CA GLY A 183 6.77 -6.36 -8.99
C GLY A 183 7.09 -6.76 -7.56
N PHE A 184 6.56 -7.90 -7.10
CA PHE A 184 6.60 -8.31 -5.69
C PHE A 184 7.09 -9.74 -5.47
N ALA A 185 7.40 -10.47 -6.55
CA ALA A 185 7.99 -11.80 -6.53
C ALA A 185 7.11 -12.90 -5.89
N PHE A 186 5.77 -12.76 -5.94
CA PHE A 186 4.84 -13.79 -5.49
C PHE A 186 3.64 -13.96 -6.43
N CYS A 187 2.95 -15.12 -6.33
CA CYS A 187 1.65 -15.37 -6.94
C CYS A 187 0.56 -15.17 -5.89
N CYS A 188 -0.49 -14.45 -6.24
CA CYS A 188 -1.60 -14.16 -5.32
C CYS A 188 -2.64 -15.29 -5.31
N TRP A 189 -3.06 -15.71 -4.12
CA TRP A 189 -4.08 -16.73 -3.88
C TRP A 189 -5.34 -16.19 -3.18
N CYS A 190 -5.57 -14.86 -3.23
CA CYS A 190 -6.77 -14.27 -2.65
C CYS A 190 -8.04 -14.82 -3.34
N GLU A 191 -9.20 -14.64 -2.72
CA GLU A 191 -10.48 -15.11 -3.24
C GLU A 191 -10.75 -14.61 -4.66
N GLY A 192 -10.41 -13.34 -4.95
CA GLY A 192 -10.55 -12.75 -6.29
C GLY A 192 -9.68 -13.42 -7.36
N CYS A 193 -8.55 -14.04 -6.98
CA CYS A 193 -7.74 -14.83 -7.89
C CYS A 193 -8.25 -16.27 -8.03
N GLN A 194 -8.63 -16.91 -6.91
CA GLN A 194 -9.14 -18.29 -6.94
C GLN A 194 -10.45 -18.42 -7.71
N LYS A 195 -11.31 -17.40 -7.65
CA LYS A 195 -12.62 -17.37 -8.34
C LYS A 195 -12.60 -16.58 -9.65
N ASP A 196 -11.42 -16.14 -10.08
CA ASP A 196 -11.24 -15.28 -11.27
C ASP A 196 -12.29 -14.17 -11.36
N TYR A 197 -12.26 -13.25 -10.39
CA TYR A 197 -13.20 -12.15 -10.33
C TYR A 197 -13.14 -11.30 -11.62
N PRO A 198 -14.30 -11.05 -12.26
CA PRO A 198 -14.36 -10.32 -13.50
C PRO A 198 -14.06 -8.83 -13.31
N ARG A 199 -13.52 -8.19 -14.35
CA ARG A 199 -13.28 -6.73 -14.35
C ARG A 199 -14.59 -5.94 -14.19
N MET A 200 -14.47 -4.68 -13.74
CA MET A 200 -15.59 -3.77 -13.45
C MET A 200 -16.70 -3.78 -14.51
N LYS A 201 -16.32 -3.82 -15.79
CA LYS A 201 -17.31 -3.79 -16.91
C LYS A 201 -18.18 -5.05 -16.99
N SER A 202 -17.67 -6.17 -16.50
CA SER A 202 -18.32 -7.49 -16.55
C SER A 202 -18.94 -7.92 -15.23
N LEU A 203 -18.86 -7.07 -14.19
CA LEU A 203 -19.48 -7.33 -12.90
C LEU A 203 -21.03 -7.31 -13.01
N ARG A 204 -21.67 -8.20 -12.28
CA ARG A 204 -23.11 -8.16 -12.07
C ARG A 204 -23.50 -6.83 -11.42
N SER A 205 -24.62 -6.25 -11.87
CA SER A 205 -25.13 -4.99 -11.36
C SER A 205 -26.63 -5.02 -10.99
N GLN A 206 -27.31 -6.12 -11.28
CA GLN A 206 -28.75 -6.26 -11.02
C GLN A 206 -29.01 -6.39 -9.51
N LEU A 207 -29.92 -5.58 -9.00
CA LEU A 207 -30.39 -5.62 -7.63
C LEU A 207 -31.89 -5.99 -7.62
N PRO A 208 -32.43 -6.48 -6.47
CA PRO A 208 -33.87 -6.50 -6.26
C PRO A 208 -34.46 -5.08 -6.39
N GLU A 209 -35.63 -4.94 -6.97
CA GLU A 209 -36.26 -3.66 -7.30
C GLU A 209 -36.29 -2.67 -6.12
N ASP A 210 -36.77 -3.09 -4.95
CA ASP A 210 -36.77 -2.27 -3.74
C ASP A 210 -35.36 -1.83 -3.27
N THR A 211 -34.34 -2.62 -3.59
CA THR A 211 -32.95 -2.31 -3.25
C THR A 211 -32.34 -1.37 -4.27
N GLU A 212 -32.68 -1.55 -5.55
CA GLU A 212 -32.20 -0.72 -6.65
C GLU A 212 -32.65 0.73 -6.49
N ASP A 213 -33.95 0.97 -6.25
CA ASP A 213 -34.49 2.30 -6.01
C ASP A 213 -33.80 3.02 -4.85
N LYS A 214 -33.62 2.31 -3.73
CA LYS A 214 -32.91 2.87 -2.56
C LYS A 214 -31.46 3.15 -2.85
N PHE A 215 -30.79 2.26 -3.57
CA PHE A 215 -29.38 2.41 -3.92
C PHE A 215 -29.18 3.60 -4.85
N ASP A 216 -30.02 3.75 -5.87
CA ASP A 216 -29.97 4.86 -6.80
C ASP A 216 -30.28 6.20 -6.13
N HIS A 217 -31.26 6.23 -5.22
CA HIS A 217 -31.52 7.43 -4.41
C HIS A 217 -30.30 7.85 -3.57
N LEU A 218 -29.65 6.91 -2.88
CA LEU A 218 -28.44 7.20 -2.11
C LEU A 218 -27.31 7.70 -3.03
N ARG A 219 -27.17 7.11 -4.21
CA ARG A 219 -26.14 7.50 -5.19
C ARG A 219 -26.36 8.93 -5.72
N GLU A 220 -27.57 9.31 -6.03
CA GLU A 220 -27.88 10.68 -6.46
C GLU A 220 -27.67 11.69 -5.31
N ASN A 221 -28.04 11.34 -4.08
CA ASN A 221 -27.79 12.17 -2.90
C ASN A 221 -26.29 12.42 -2.72
N ILE A 222 -25.43 11.40 -2.89
CA ILE A 222 -23.97 11.57 -2.81
C ILE A 222 -23.49 12.58 -3.86
N LYS A 223 -23.95 12.49 -5.09
CA LYS A 223 -23.56 13.42 -6.17
C LYS A 223 -23.93 14.86 -5.84
N GLU A 224 -25.11 15.06 -5.27
CA GLU A 224 -25.59 16.39 -4.87
C GLU A 224 -24.78 16.93 -3.69
N MET A 225 -24.58 16.12 -2.63
CA MET A 225 -23.80 16.49 -1.47
C MET A 225 -22.35 16.81 -1.85
N PHE A 226 -21.77 16.03 -2.76
CA PHE A 226 -20.41 16.25 -3.26
C PHE A 226 -20.30 17.63 -3.93
N ARG A 227 -21.27 17.97 -4.80
CA ARG A 227 -21.32 19.31 -5.45
C ARG A 227 -21.48 20.45 -4.44
N LYS A 228 -22.19 20.22 -3.33
CA LYS A 228 -22.37 21.19 -2.24
C LYS A 228 -21.20 21.26 -1.27
N GLY A 229 -20.19 20.38 -1.39
CA GLY A 229 -19.06 20.30 -0.47
C GLY A 229 -19.36 19.63 0.87
N ASN A 230 -20.51 18.96 1.03
CA ASN A 230 -20.92 18.28 2.27
C ASN A 230 -20.27 16.88 2.36
N HIS A 231 -18.96 16.83 2.40
CA HIS A 231 -18.20 15.58 2.27
C HIS A 231 -18.38 14.63 3.45
N GLU A 232 -18.60 15.13 4.66
CA GLU A 232 -18.88 14.28 5.84
C GLU A 232 -20.20 13.53 5.71
N GLU A 233 -21.24 14.18 5.17
CA GLU A 233 -22.54 13.53 4.93
C GLU A 233 -22.45 12.54 3.78
N CYS A 234 -21.65 12.85 2.73
CA CYS A 234 -21.30 11.89 1.69
C CYS A 234 -20.67 10.61 2.26
N LEU A 235 -19.83 10.74 3.28
CA LEU A 235 -19.18 9.61 3.94
C LEU A 235 -20.22 8.67 4.57
N LYS A 236 -21.14 9.24 5.37
CA LYS A 236 -22.23 8.47 6.00
C LYS A 236 -23.13 7.82 4.96
N THR A 237 -23.46 8.54 3.90
CA THR A 237 -24.33 8.05 2.80
C THR A 237 -23.61 6.92 2.03
N SER A 238 -22.32 7.01 1.79
CA SER A 238 -21.53 5.93 1.16
C SER A 238 -21.49 4.66 2.02
N GLN A 239 -21.37 4.82 3.35
CA GLN A 239 -21.48 3.70 4.28
C GLN A 239 -22.89 3.08 4.28
N ALA A 240 -23.93 3.90 4.21
CA ALA A 240 -25.32 3.44 4.09
C ALA A 240 -25.56 2.62 2.81
N MET A 241 -24.91 2.98 1.69
CA MET A 241 -24.97 2.17 0.46
C MET A 241 -24.40 0.77 0.67
N ILE A 242 -23.24 0.65 1.32
CA ILE A 242 -22.62 -0.65 1.64
C ILE A 242 -23.53 -1.46 2.56
N GLN A 243 -24.06 -0.85 3.62
CA GLN A 243 -24.97 -1.50 4.56
C GLN A 243 -26.28 -1.96 3.91
N LEU A 244 -26.78 -1.21 2.92
CA LEU A 244 -27.97 -1.59 2.15
C LEU A 244 -27.73 -2.90 1.38
N LEU A 245 -26.57 -3.00 0.69
CA LEU A 245 -26.20 -4.20 -0.06
C LEU A 245 -25.97 -5.41 0.87
N GLU A 246 -25.34 -5.20 2.03
CA GLU A 246 -25.15 -6.24 3.05
C GLU A 246 -26.50 -6.75 3.59
N LYS A 247 -27.43 -5.85 3.92
CA LYS A 247 -28.79 -6.20 4.38
C LYS A 247 -29.57 -6.97 3.31
N ALA A 248 -29.42 -6.57 2.05
CA ALA A 248 -30.03 -7.26 0.90
C ALA A 248 -29.32 -8.58 0.55
N ARG A 249 -28.27 -8.95 1.30
CA ARG A 249 -27.44 -10.16 1.09
C ARG A 249 -26.90 -10.28 -0.34
N ILE A 250 -26.55 -9.17 -0.94
CA ILE A 250 -25.90 -9.15 -2.26
C ILE A 250 -24.47 -9.64 -2.08
N PRO A 251 -24.05 -10.74 -2.71
CA PRO A 251 -22.68 -11.25 -2.53
C PRO A 251 -21.69 -10.49 -3.41
N PRO A 252 -20.48 -10.19 -2.92
CA PRO A 252 -19.38 -9.79 -3.76
C PRO A 252 -18.89 -10.96 -4.64
N PRO A 253 -18.25 -10.72 -5.82
CA PRO A 253 -18.04 -9.42 -6.40
C PRO A 253 -19.32 -8.87 -7.09
N HIS A 254 -19.64 -7.62 -6.86
CA HIS A 254 -20.82 -6.98 -7.43
C HIS A 254 -20.53 -5.51 -7.73
N ARG A 255 -20.97 -5.03 -8.91
CA ARG A 255 -20.66 -3.67 -9.38
C ARG A 255 -21.07 -2.57 -8.40
N ASN A 256 -22.21 -2.75 -7.74
CA ASN A 256 -22.72 -1.74 -6.80
C ASN A 256 -21.91 -1.67 -5.50
N TYR A 257 -21.28 -2.78 -5.05
CA TYR A 257 -20.30 -2.73 -3.96
C TYR A 257 -19.08 -1.88 -4.33
N GLU A 258 -18.59 -2.05 -5.55
CA GLU A 258 -17.42 -1.29 -6.00
C GLU A 258 -17.75 0.19 -6.20
N LEU A 259 -18.95 0.51 -6.71
CA LEU A 259 -19.41 1.90 -6.79
C LEU A 259 -19.54 2.55 -5.40
N ALA A 260 -20.10 1.84 -4.43
CA ALA A 260 -20.19 2.32 -3.05
C ALA A 260 -18.81 2.51 -2.41
N SER A 261 -17.87 1.58 -2.65
CA SER A 261 -16.48 1.66 -2.18
C SER A 261 -15.72 2.83 -2.82
N LEU A 262 -15.91 3.06 -4.12
CA LEU A 262 -15.32 4.21 -4.83
C LEU A 262 -15.88 5.54 -4.30
N SER A 263 -17.17 5.60 -4.00
CA SER A 263 -17.76 6.77 -3.36
C SER A 263 -17.19 7.00 -1.96
N LEU A 264 -17.08 5.94 -1.17
CA LEU A 264 -16.50 6.00 0.18
C LEU A 264 -15.06 6.51 0.17
N ILE A 265 -14.19 5.93 -0.67
CA ILE A 265 -12.79 6.35 -0.73
C ILE A 265 -12.66 7.80 -1.25
N SER A 266 -13.52 8.22 -2.18
CA SER A 266 -13.53 9.60 -2.67
C SER A 266 -13.89 10.59 -1.56
N CYS A 267 -14.89 10.26 -0.73
CA CYS A 267 -15.27 11.07 0.41
C CYS A 267 -14.17 11.11 1.48
N LEU A 268 -13.57 9.95 1.79
CA LEU A 268 -12.45 9.86 2.74
C LEU A 268 -11.28 10.76 2.31
N TRP A 269 -10.90 10.73 1.04
CA TRP A 269 -9.87 11.62 0.51
C TRP A 269 -10.21 13.10 0.62
N LYS A 270 -11.49 13.47 0.41
CA LYS A 270 -11.92 14.88 0.54
C LYS A 270 -11.93 15.37 1.99
N VAL A 271 -12.33 14.50 2.93
CA VAL A 271 -12.43 14.87 4.34
C VAL A 271 -11.05 14.84 5.02
N TYR A 272 -10.29 13.77 4.83
CA TYR A 272 -9.08 13.50 5.61
C TYR A 272 -7.79 13.49 4.79
N GLY A 273 -7.87 13.27 3.48
CA GLY A 273 -6.71 13.08 2.63
C GLY A 273 -5.81 14.31 2.53
N ASN A 274 -4.53 14.06 2.24
CA ASN A 274 -3.58 15.11 1.90
C ASN A 274 -4.11 15.93 0.72
N LYS A 275 -3.90 17.24 0.78
CA LYS A 275 -4.18 18.15 -0.35
C LYS A 275 -2.92 18.29 -1.20
N ALA A 276 -3.08 18.22 -2.53
CA ALA A 276 -2.03 18.39 -3.50
C ALA A 276 -1.86 19.88 -3.88
#